data_6eaa3ee0e2673ada2c285870c228dd66
#
_entry.id   6eaa3ee0e2673ada2c285870c228dd66
#
_cell.length_a   1.000
_cell.length_b   1.000
_cell.length_c   1.000
_cell.angle_alpha   90.00
_cell.angle_beta   90.00
_cell.angle_gamma   90.00
#
_symmetry.space_group_name_H-M   'P 1'
#
loop_
_entity.id
_entity.type
_entity.pdbx_description
1 polymer ?
#
loop_
_entity_poly.entity_id
_entity_poly.type
_entity_poly.pdbx_seq_one_letter_code
_entity_poly.pdbx_strand_id
1 'polypeptide(L)'
;VALAFGASAVLPGAGQWLNGQRVKALAAIGMEAAIITSYMVLRRNGLHQEDAFRAFAHDRWDPSRYAGWLNDYREYLNDEYAAGITAPPVDLVDGVDLSRPDAWSAADRDRVLQMFDQIQAIERQAFHPETGAAFSHQLPDFGDQQYYELIGKYFQFAPGWDDYPEWRAADDGFLAPIDPELTGSDGSKPNVSTTFYSYARDHADAQDLLRRASRISTLLVFNHLLAGIDAAVSAKLFNDRLARRLDTHMGLAWDSGGSAVPVFGLQWRITR
;
A
#
# COMPACT_ATOMS: atom_id res chain seq x y z
N VAL A 1 6.31 0.65 38.55
CA VAL A 1 5.93 -0.28 37.48
C VAL A 1 5.17 0.48 36.36
N ALA A 2 4.01 1.09 36.70
CA ALA A 2 3.20 1.80 35.68
C ALA A 2 3.94 2.91 34.93
N LEU A 3 4.75 3.70 35.66
CA LEU A 3 5.60 4.75 35.05
C LEU A 3 6.60 4.16 34.03
N ALA A 4 7.26 3.06 34.38
CA ALA A 4 8.23 2.43 33.48
C ALA A 4 7.55 1.86 32.23
N PHE A 5 6.38 1.24 32.38
CA PHE A 5 5.55 0.80 31.25
C PHE A 5 5.17 1.98 30.35
N GLY A 6 4.54 3.02 30.93
CA GLY A 6 4.07 4.18 30.17
C GLY A 6 5.20 4.91 29.44
N ALA A 7 6.35 5.09 30.10
CA ALA A 7 7.52 5.70 29.49
C ALA A 7 8.00 4.92 28.24
N SER A 8 8.07 3.59 28.30
CA SER A 8 8.50 2.76 27.17
C SER A 8 7.39 2.53 26.14
N ALA A 9 6.11 2.64 26.51
CA ALA A 9 5.00 2.60 25.57
C ALA A 9 4.95 3.87 24.70
N VAL A 10 5.48 5.00 25.18
CA VAL A 10 5.59 6.25 24.43
C VAL A 10 6.93 6.34 23.68
N LEU A 11 8.03 5.97 24.36
CA LEU A 11 9.39 5.98 23.78
C LEU A 11 10.09 4.68 24.17
N PRO A 12 10.20 3.71 23.24
CA PRO A 12 10.83 2.43 23.49
C PRO A 12 12.24 2.60 24.11
N GLY A 13 12.48 1.95 25.25
CA GLY A 13 13.72 2.07 25.99
C GLY A 13 13.70 3.08 27.14
N ALA A 14 12.76 4.02 27.17
CA ALA A 14 12.73 5.04 28.25
C ALA A 14 12.48 4.42 29.63
N GLY A 15 11.58 3.48 29.76
CA GLY A 15 11.35 2.76 31.02
C GLY A 15 12.54 1.90 31.46
N GLN A 16 13.22 1.24 30.53
CA GLN A 16 14.48 0.53 30.79
C GLN A 16 15.57 1.48 31.29
N TRP A 17 15.64 2.65 30.67
CA TRP A 17 16.60 3.68 31.10
C TRP A 17 16.31 4.12 32.54
N LEU A 18 15.06 4.39 32.88
CA LEU A 18 14.63 4.72 34.27
C LEU A 18 14.95 3.62 35.28
N ASN A 19 14.89 2.35 34.85
CA ASN A 19 15.24 1.19 35.67
C ASN A 19 16.77 0.93 35.74
N GLY A 20 17.62 1.78 35.15
CA GLY A 20 19.07 1.61 35.08
C GLY A 20 19.58 0.57 34.09
N GLN A 21 18.70 0.01 33.24
CA GLN A 21 19.00 -1.06 32.28
C GLN A 21 19.45 -0.47 30.94
N ARG A 22 20.58 0.21 30.92
CA ARG A 22 21.06 1.01 29.75
C ARG A 22 21.21 0.18 28.47
N VAL A 23 21.69 -1.06 28.55
CA VAL A 23 21.87 -1.93 27.38
C VAL A 23 20.52 -2.25 26.74
N LYS A 24 19.50 -2.61 27.53
CA LYS A 24 18.16 -2.84 27.01
C LYS A 24 17.51 -1.58 26.45
N ALA A 25 17.73 -0.44 27.11
CA ALA A 25 17.27 0.85 26.61
C ALA A 25 17.83 1.17 25.23
N LEU A 26 19.15 1.03 25.07
CA LEU A 26 19.83 1.27 23.79
C LEU A 26 19.40 0.28 22.71
N ALA A 27 19.14 -0.99 23.08
CA ALA A 27 18.64 -1.99 22.15
C ALA A 27 17.21 -1.63 21.64
N ALA A 28 16.32 -1.20 22.55
CA ALA A 28 14.95 -0.79 22.17
C ALA A 28 14.94 0.46 21.30
N ILE A 29 15.76 1.47 21.62
CA ILE A 29 15.95 2.70 20.82
C ILE A 29 16.56 2.37 19.46
N GLY A 30 17.58 1.51 19.41
CA GLY A 30 18.23 1.09 18.18
C GLY A 30 17.26 0.32 17.26
N MET A 31 16.41 -0.53 17.82
CA MET A 31 15.35 -1.23 17.08
C MET A 31 14.35 -0.23 16.49
N GLU A 32 13.90 0.74 17.27
CA GLU A 32 13.00 1.81 16.82
C GLU A 32 13.60 2.58 15.65
N ALA A 33 14.83 3.03 15.77
CA ALA A 33 15.54 3.75 14.72
C ALA A 33 15.68 2.91 13.43
N ALA A 34 15.99 1.61 13.56
CA ALA A 34 16.08 0.69 12.43
C ALA A 34 14.75 0.50 11.71
N ILE A 35 13.66 0.34 12.47
CA ILE A 35 12.30 0.19 11.90
C ILE A 35 11.89 1.48 11.16
N ILE A 36 12.05 2.63 11.78
CA ILE A 36 11.70 3.93 11.17
C ILE A 36 12.54 4.15 9.89
N THR A 37 13.85 3.91 9.94
CA THR A 37 14.71 4.07 8.77
C THR A 37 14.31 3.14 7.64
N SER A 38 14.04 1.87 7.94
CA SER A 38 13.60 0.89 6.94
C SER A 38 12.25 1.28 6.32
N TYR A 39 11.30 1.73 7.13
CA TYR A 39 10.02 2.25 6.65
C TYR A 39 10.21 3.44 5.69
N MET A 40 11.03 4.43 6.09
CA MET A 40 11.26 5.63 5.29
C MET A 40 11.92 5.30 3.94
N VAL A 41 12.91 4.41 3.94
CA VAL A 41 13.62 3.98 2.73
C VAL A 41 12.65 3.26 1.77
N LEU A 42 11.92 2.26 2.27
CA LEU A 42 10.98 1.49 1.44
C LEU A 42 9.85 2.37 0.90
N ARG A 43 9.28 3.23 1.75
CA ARG A 43 8.22 4.15 1.34
C ARG A 43 8.70 5.13 0.28
N ARG A 44 9.89 5.73 0.49
CA ARG A 44 10.49 6.65 -0.48
C ARG A 44 10.73 5.97 -1.83
N ASN A 45 11.32 4.77 -1.81
CA ASN A 45 11.58 4.02 -3.03
C ASN A 45 10.28 3.61 -3.73
N GLY A 46 9.26 3.19 -2.98
CA GLY A 46 7.95 2.86 -3.53
C GLY A 46 7.26 4.05 -4.18
N LEU A 47 7.27 5.23 -3.54
CA LEU A 47 6.71 6.45 -4.12
C LEU A 47 7.48 6.91 -5.36
N HIS A 48 8.80 6.84 -5.34
CA HIS A 48 9.61 7.18 -6.51
C HIS A 48 9.31 6.25 -7.71
N GLN A 49 9.10 4.96 -7.44
CA GLN A 49 8.74 4.01 -8.49
C GLN A 49 7.29 4.21 -8.95
N GLU A 50 6.39 4.62 -8.05
CA GLU A 50 5.03 5.03 -8.40
C GLU A 50 5.03 6.23 -9.36
N ASP A 51 5.80 7.27 -9.07
CA ASP A 51 5.95 8.42 -9.96
C ASP A 51 6.53 8.00 -11.32
N ALA A 52 7.50 7.08 -11.34
CA ALA A 52 8.12 6.59 -12.55
C ALA A 52 7.14 5.80 -13.44
N PHE A 53 6.36 4.86 -12.87
CA PHE A 53 5.40 4.10 -13.68
C PHE A 53 4.21 4.97 -14.15
N ARG A 54 3.79 5.98 -13.38
CA ARG A 54 2.78 6.93 -13.82
C ARG A 54 3.26 7.77 -15.00
N ALA A 55 4.50 8.28 -14.92
CA ALA A 55 5.12 9.00 -16.04
C ALA A 55 5.25 8.10 -17.28
N PHE A 56 5.64 6.85 -17.10
CA PHE A 56 5.70 5.87 -18.17
C PHE A 56 4.32 5.60 -18.80
N ALA A 57 3.25 5.50 -17.97
CA ALA A 57 1.90 5.37 -18.47
C ALA A 57 1.47 6.58 -19.30
N HIS A 58 1.75 7.80 -18.84
CA HIS A 58 1.42 9.02 -19.58
C HIS A 58 2.16 9.14 -20.92
N ASP A 59 3.37 8.58 -21.01
CA ASP A 59 4.18 8.61 -22.24
C ASP A 59 3.77 7.52 -23.24
N ARG A 60 3.30 6.36 -22.77
CA ARG A 60 3.17 5.15 -23.58
C ARG A 60 1.73 4.64 -23.74
N TRP A 61 0.83 4.97 -22.84
CA TRP A 61 -0.58 4.61 -22.91
C TRP A 61 -1.44 5.84 -23.24
N ASP A 62 -2.17 5.77 -24.35
CA ASP A 62 -2.96 6.89 -24.86
C ASP A 62 -4.46 6.55 -24.80
N PRO A 63 -5.26 7.27 -23.98
CA PRO A 63 -6.70 7.09 -23.93
C PRO A 63 -7.39 7.38 -25.28
N SER A 64 -6.86 8.27 -26.12
CA SER A 64 -7.42 8.53 -27.46
C SER A 64 -7.19 7.34 -28.41
N ARG A 65 -6.03 6.68 -28.32
CA ARG A 65 -5.77 5.44 -29.06
C ARG A 65 -6.72 4.33 -28.65
N TYR A 66 -6.91 4.16 -27.34
CA TYR A 66 -7.88 3.20 -26.81
C TYR A 66 -9.30 3.51 -27.27
N ALA A 67 -9.72 4.79 -27.21
CA ALA A 67 -11.03 5.24 -27.65
C ALA A 67 -11.26 5.01 -29.14
N GLY A 68 -10.23 5.25 -29.99
CA GLY A 68 -10.26 4.95 -31.42
C GLY A 68 -10.53 3.46 -31.67
N TRP A 69 -9.74 2.58 -31.03
CA TRP A 69 -9.96 1.13 -31.11
C TRP A 69 -11.35 0.73 -30.61
N LEU A 70 -11.84 1.35 -29.56
CA LEU A 70 -13.17 1.07 -29.00
C LEU A 70 -14.30 1.49 -29.96
N ASN A 71 -14.12 2.59 -30.71
CA ASN A 71 -15.05 3.00 -31.75
C ASN A 71 -15.14 1.94 -32.88
N ASP A 72 -13.99 1.45 -33.33
CA ASP A 72 -13.90 0.41 -34.37
C ASP A 72 -14.56 -0.89 -33.87
N TYR A 73 -14.30 -1.28 -32.62
CA TYR A 73 -14.89 -2.47 -32.02
C TYR A 73 -16.41 -2.35 -31.84
N ARG A 74 -16.91 -1.17 -31.46
CA ARG A 74 -18.35 -0.87 -31.39
C ARG A 74 -19.02 -0.99 -32.77
N GLU A 75 -18.38 -0.43 -33.82
CA GLU A 75 -18.89 -0.54 -35.19
C GLU A 75 -18.90 -1.99 -35.65
N TYR A 76 -17.82 -2.72 -35.50
CA TYR A 76 -17.75 -4.14 -35.79
C TYR A 76 -18.85 -4.96 -35.10
N LEU A 77 -19.09 -4.77 -33.79
CA LEU A 77 -20.14 -5.49 -33.08
C LEU A 77 -21.55 -5.17 -33.61
N ASN A 78 -21.81 -3.92 -33.98
CA ASN A 78 -23.10 -3.52 -34.51
C ASN A 78 -23.32 -4.03 -35.95
N ASP A 79 -22.31 -3.96 -36.80
CA ASP A 79 -22.41 -4.28 -38.23
C ASP A 79 -22.46 -5.80 -38.46
N GLU A 80 -21.53 -6.54 -37.79
CA GLU A 80 -21.44 -7.98 -38.01
C GLU A 80 -22.43 -8.80 -37.16
N TYR A 81 -22.74 -8.31 -35.96
CA TYR A 81 -23.55 -9.06 -34.98
C TYR A 81 -24.86 -8.40 -34.57
N ALA A 82 -25.16 -7.22 -35.10
CA ALA A 82 -26.35 -6.45 -34.69
C ALA A 82 -26.43 -6.31 -33.14
N ALA A 83 -25.31 -6.04 -32.47
CA ALA A 83 -25.22 -6.05 -31.01
C ALA A 83 -26.10 -4.99 -30.32
N GLY A 84 -26.57 -3.97 -31.08
CA GLY A 84 -27.49 -2.96 -30.56
C GLY A 84 -26.84 -1.95 -29.62
N ILE A 85 -25.55 -1.70 -29.75
CA ILE A 85 -24.85 -0.67 -28.99
C ILE A 85 -25.33 0.70 -29.44
N THR A 86 -26.06 1.40 -28.59
CA THR A 86 -26.65 2.72 -28.86
C THR A 86 -25.79 3.88 -28.40
N ALA A 87 -24.77 3.64 -27.57
CA ALA A 87 -23.80 4.64 -27.17
C ALA A 87 -23.15 5.25 -28.43
N PRO A 88 -23.06 6.59 -28.56
CA PRO A 88 -22.39 7.23 -29.71
C PRO A 88 -20.89 6.86 -29.72
N PRO A 89 -20.22 7.00 -30.87
CA PRO A 89 -18.77 6.89 -30.89
C PRO A 89 -18.13 7.93 -29.98
N VAL A 90 -16.98 7.60 -29.42
CA VAL A 90 -16.21 8.51 -28.57
C VAL A 90 -15.64 9.65 -29.41
N ASP A 91 -15.87 10.88 -28.98
CA ASP A 91 -15.23 12.07 -29.52
C ASP A 91 -13.78 12.13 -29.07
N LEU A 92 -12.84 11.91 -29.99
CA LEU A 92 -11.41 11.95 -29.67
C LEU A 92 -10.97 13.37 -29.32
N VAL A 93 -10.14 13.49 -28.30
CA VAL A 93 -9.66 14.79 -27.84
C VAL A 93 -8.42 15.20 -28.63
N ASP A 94 -8.60 16.15 -29.56
CA ASP A 94 -7.51 16.73 -30.33
C ASP A 94 -6.88 17.94 -29.63
N GLY A 95 -5.56 18.10 -29.80
CA GLY A 95 -4.81 19.27 -29.35
C GLY A 95 -4.56 19.34 -27.84
N VAL A 96 -4.90 18.30 -27.09
CA VAL A 96 -4.56 18.14 -25.67
C VAL A 96 -3.41 17.13 -25.55
N ASP A 97 -2.33 17.56 -24.92
CA ASP A 97 -1.21 16.67 -24.60
C ASP A 97 -1.58 15.80 -23.40
N LEU A 98 -2.04 14.57 -23.65
CA LEU A 98 -2.48 13.62 -22.62
C LEU A 98 -1.30 13.09 -21.79
N SER A 99 -0.05 13.25 -22.24
CA SER A 99 1.14 12.91 -21.48
C SER A 99 1.46 13.94 -20.37
N ARG A 100 0.85 15.12 -20.43
CA ARG A 100 1.13 16.25 -19.54
C ARG A 100 -0.13 16.80 -18.86
N PRO A 101 -0.79 16.01 -17.99
CA PRO A 101 -2.06 16.42 -17.38
C PRO A 101 -1.94 17.69 -16.51
N ASP A 102 -0.75 17.98 -15.99
CA ASP A 102 -0.51 19.19 -15.20
C ASP A 102 -0.60 20.48 -16.04
N ALA A 103 -0.45 20.38 -17.36
CA ALA A 103 -0.53 21.50 -18.29
C ALA A 103 -1.95 21.77 -18.80
N TRP A 104 -2.94 20.93 -18.48
CA TRP A 104 -4.30 21.06 -19.00
C TRP A 104 -5.01 22.29 -18.44
N SER A 105 -5.66 23.04 -19.32
CA SER A 105 -6.65 24.04 -18.92
C SER A 105 -7.90 23.37 -18.31
N ALA A 106 -8.77 24.16 -17.69
CA ALA A 106 -10.05 23.64 -17.21
C ALA A 106 -10.91 23.07 -18.36
N ALA A 107 -10.91 23.73 -19.53
CA ALA A 107 -11.64 23.28 -20.70
C ALA A 107 -11.07 21.96 -21.27
N ASP A 108 -9.75 21.78 -21.26
CA ASP A 108 -9.13 20.52 -21.70
C ASP A 108 -9.49 19.38 -20.75
N ARG A 109 -9.49 19.66 -19.44
CA ARG A 109 -9.89 18.69 -18.43
C ARG A 109 -11.34 18.23 -18.60
N ASP A 110 -12.25 19.17 -18.86
CA ASP A 110 -13.67 18.86 -19.11
C ASP A 110 -13.82 18.00 -20.40
N ARG A 111 -13.06 18.30 -21.46
CA ARG A 111 -13.08 17.50 -22.68
C ARG A 111 -12.56 16.08 -22.45
N VAL A 112 -11.50 15.92 -21.69
CA VAL A 112 -10.95 14.61 -21.33
C VAL A 112 -11.95 13.83 -20.50
N LEU A 113 -12.57 14.42 -19.50
CA LEU A 113 -13.62 13.75 -18.68
C LEU A 113 -14.81 13.32 -19.54
N GLN A 114 -15.25 14.17 -20.48
CA GLN A 114 -16.32 13.80 -21.42
C GLN A 114 -15.94 12.60 -22.29
N MET A 115 -14.70 12.55 -22.78
CA MET A 115 -14.20 11.39 -23.53
C MET A 115 -14.25 10.12 -22.70
N PHE A 116 -13.87 10.17 -21.41
CA PHE A 116 -13.93 9.03 -20.51
C PHE A 116 -15.37 8.57 -20.23
N ASP A 117 -16.31 9.50 -20.06
CA ASP A 117 -17.73 9.17 -19.93
C ASP A 117 -18.28 8.42 -21.16
N GLN A 118 -17.84 8.84 -22.36
CA GLN A 118 -18.23 8.19 -23.62
C GLN A 118 -17.58 6.80 -23.77
N ILE A 119 -16.30 6.65 -23.40
CA ILE A 119 -15.62 5.35 -23.34
C ILE A 119 -16.42 4.39 -22.46
N GLN A 120 -16.71 4.78 -21.24
CA GLN A 120 -17.45 3.97 -20.28
C GLN A 120 -18.87 3.64 -20.79
N ALA A 121 -19.50 4.53 -21.55
CA ALA A 121 -20.83 4.26 -22.11
C ALA A 121 -20.81 3.14 -23.15
N ILE A 122 -19.76 3.05 -23.98
CA ILE A 122 -19.57 1.94 -24.92
C ILE A 122 -19.20 0.65 -24.15
N GLU A 123 -18.23 0.71 -23.23
CA GLU A 123 -17.80 -0.46 -22.45
C GLU A 123 -18.96 -1.15 -21.70
N ARG A 124 -19.91 -0.35 -21.20
CA ARG A 124 -21.11 -0.89 -20.52
C ARG A 124 -22.05 -1.65 -21.45
N GLN A 125 -22.05 -1.34 -22.74
CA GLN A 125 -22.98 -1.91 -23.71
C GLN A 125 -22.34 -2.98 -24.59
N ALA A 126 -21.00 -2.94 -24.72
CA ALA A 126 -20.27 -3.84 -25.60
C ALA A 126 -20.35 -5.29 -25.09
N PHE A 127 -20.97 -6.13 -25.90
CA PHE A 127 -21.14 -7.55 -25.67
C PHE A 127 -21.05 -8.29 -26.99
N HIS A 128 -20.15 -9.26 -27.07
CA HIS A 128 -19.99 -10.08 -28.28
C HIS A 128 -20.98 -11.25 -28.26
N PRO A 129 -21.95 -11.30 -29.18
CA PRO A 129 -23.05 -12.29 -29.10
C PRO A 129 -22.60 -13.72 -29.23
N GLU A 130 -21.53 -14.02 -29.99
CA GLU A 130 -21.07 -15.39 -30.22
C GLU A 130 -20.14 -15.87 -29.11
N THR A 131 -19.19 -15.03 -28.68
CA THR A 131 -18.17 -15.42 -27.68
C THR A 131 -18.60 -15.17 -26.24
N GLY A 132 -19.63 -14.32 -26.03
CA GLY A 132 -20.01 -13.85 -24.72
C GLY A 132 -19.02 -12.86 -24.09
N ALA A 133 -18.03 -12.38 -24.86
CA ALA A 133 -17.05 -11.45 -24.36
C ALA A 133 -17.67 -10.08 -24.03
N ALA A 134 -17.32 -9.54 -22.89
CA ALA A 134 -17.74 -8.23 -22.41
C ALA A 134 -16.60 -7.58 -21.62
N PHE A 135 -16.70 -6.28 -21.47
CA PHE A 135 -15.75 -5.57 -20.59
C PHE A 135 -15.98 -5.95 -19.13
N SER A 136 -14.99 -6.56 -18.50
CA SER A 136 -15.05 -6.94 -17.09
C SER A 136 -14.94 -5.72 -16.16
N HIS A 137 -14.33 -4.64 -16.63
CA HIS A 137 -14.12 -3.38 -15.93
C HIS A 137 -14.30 -2.22 -16.89
N GLN A 138 -14.80 -1.11 -16.37
CA GLN A 138 -14.81 0.17 -17.08
C GLN A 138 -13.51 0.91 -16.81
N LEU A 139 -13.05 1.68 -17.80
CA LEU A 139 -11.89 2.53 -17.63
C LEU A 139 -12.21 3.64 -16.60
N PRO A 140 -11.50 3.70 -15.46
CA PRO A 140 -11.70 4.78 -14.49
C PRO A 140 -11.24 6.13 -15.04
N ASP A 141 -11.66 7.20 -14.39
CA ASP A 141 -11.27 8.55 -14.78
C ASP A 141 -9.76 8.73 -14.78
N PHE A 142 -9.30 9.58 -15.69
CA PHE A 142 -7.87 9.83 -15.89
C PHE A 142 -7.19 10.28 -14.59
N GLY A 143 -6.11 9.60 -14.24
CA GLY A 143 -5.29 9.95 -13.07
C GLY A 143 -5.74 9.32 -11.75
N ASP A 144 -6.89 8.65 -11.70
CA ASP A 144 -7.31 7.88 -10.54
C ASP A 144 -6.35 6.72 -10.25
N GLN A 145 -6.26 6.32 -8.99
CA GLN A 145 -5.42 5.17 -8.62
C GLN A 145 -5.83 3.90 -9.39
N GLN A 146 -7.14 3.68 -9.56
CA GLN A 146 -7.65 2.53 -10.30
C GLN A 146 -7.34 2.61 -11.79
N TYR A 147 -7.30 3.82 -12.40
CA TYR A 147 -6.89 3.99 -13.78
C TYR A 147 -5.50 3.38 -14.02
N TYR A 148 -4.51 3.74 -13.21
CA TYR A 148 -3.16 3.18 -13.33
C TYR A 148 -3.10 1.67 -13.03
N GLU A 149 -3.96 1.17 -12.14
CA GLU A 149 -4.02 -0.27 -11.87
C GLU A 149 -4.59 -1.03 -13.07
N LEU A 150 -5.71 -0.58 -13.63
CA LEU A 150 -6.47 -1.34 -14.62
C LEU A 150 -5.78 -1.40 -15.98
N ILE A 151 -5.14 -0.31 -16.44
CA ILE A 151 -4.44 -0.28 -17.74
C ILE A 151 -3.25 -1.23 -17.83
N GLY A 152 -2.72 -1.71 -16.70
CA GLY A 152 -1.65 -2.70 -16.64
C GLY A 152 -2.09 -4.07 -16.13
N LYS A 153 -3.37 -4.26 -15.84
CA LYS A 153 -3.88 -5.49 -15.23
C LYS A 153 -4.80 -6.27 -16.18
N TYR A 154 -5.57 -5.57 -16.99
CA TYR A 154 -6.56 -6.17 -17.86
C TYR A 154 -6.21 -5.93 -19.32
N PHE A 155 -6.15 -7.01 -20.10
CA PHE A 155 -5.84 -6.94 -21.54
C PHE A 155 -6.85 -6.14 -22.36
N GLN A 156 -8.07 -5.98 -21.88
CA GLN A 156 -9.07 -5.15 -22.52
C GLN A 156 -8.63 -3.68 -22.70
N PHE A 157 -7.64 -3.21 -21.93
CA PHE A 157 -7.05 -1.89 -22.05
C PHE A 157 -5.73 -1.88 -22.84
N ALA A 158 -5.29 -3.05 -23.34
CA ALA A 158 -4.04 -3.13 -24.09
C ALA A 158 -4.03 -2.30 -25.38
N PRO A 159 -5.16 -2.06 -26.09
CA PRO A 159 -5.16 -1.22 -27.28
C PRO A 159 -4.69 0.23 -27.05
N GLY A 160 -4.67 0.70 -25.80
CA GLY A 160 -4.13 2.01 -25.47
C GLY A 160 -2.60 2.08 -25.46
N TRP A 161 -1.88 0.95 -25.38
CA TRP A 161 -0.41 0.94 -25.39
C TRP A 161 0.14 1.17 -26.79
N ASP A 162 1.26 1.89 -26.89
CA ASP A 162 1.86 2.35 -28.13
C ASP A 162 2.43 1.24 -29.03
N ASP A 163 2.72 0.08 -28.46
CA ASP A 163 3.21 -1.11 -29.17
C ASP A 163 2.11 -2.16 -29.37
N TYR A 164 0.84 -1.79 -29.15
CA TYR A 164 -0.27 -2.68 -29.47
C TYR A 164 -0.30 -2.93 -30.98
N PRO A 165 -0.31 -4.19 -31.43
CA PRO A 165 -0.17 -4.50 -32.86
C PRO A 165 -1.32 -3.97 -33.70
N GLU A 166 -1.04 -3.18 -34.74
CA GLU A 166 -2.04 -2.66 -35.69
C GLU A 166 -2.80 -3.79 -36.42
N TRP A 167 -2.17 -4.95 -36.59
CA TRP A 167 -2.83 -6.12 -37.20
C TRP A 167 -3.89 -6.76 -36.30
N ARG A 168 -3.93 -6.44 -35.03
CA ARG A 168 -4.98 -6.81 -34.12
C ARG A 168 -6.12 -5.80 -34.25
N ALA A 169 -6.91 -5.98 -35.29
CA ALA A 169 -8.11 -5.19 -35.50
C ALA A 169 -9.16 -5.45 -34.40
N ALA A 170 -10.18 -4.60 -34.35
CA ALA A 170 -11.26 -4.74 -33.39
C ALA A 170 -12.01 -6.08 -33.51
N ASP A 171 -12.00 -6.70 -34.68
CA ASP A 171 -12.62 -7.98 -35.00
C ASP A 171 -11.82 -9.21 -34.52
N ASP A 172 -10.59 -9.04 -34.02
CA ASP A 172 -9.69 -10.14 -33.62
C ASP A 172 -10.12 -10.83 -32.30
N GLY A 173 -11.34 -10.59 -31.84
CA GLY A 173 -11.88 -11.25 -30.64
C GLY A 173 -11.10 -10.93 -29.37
N PHE A 174 -10.44 -9.78 -29.31
CA PHE A 174 -9.53 -9.40 -28.24
C PHE A 174 -10.17 -9.39 -26.85
N LEU A 175 -11.49 -9.17 -26.78
CA LEU A 175 -12.26 -9.31 -25.54
C LEU A 175 -12.64 -10.77 -25.26
N ALA A 176 -12.41 -11.70 -26.19
CA ALA A 176 -12.53 -13.10 -25.84
C ALA A 176 -11.56 -13.41 -24.69
N PRO A 177 -11.97 -14.22 -23.71
CA PRO A 177 -11.06 -14.69 -22.70
C PRO A 177 -9.81 -15.21 -23.42
N ILE A 178 -8.63 -14.78 -23.00
CA ILE A 178 -7.37 -15.22 -23.57
C ILE A 178 -7.44 -16.74 -23.61
N ASP A 179 -7.56 -17.27 -24.82
CA ASP A 179 -7.61 -18.70 -25.01
C ASP A 179 -6.35 -19.29 -24.37
N PRO A 180 -6.48 -20.18 -23.37
CA PRO A 180 -5.32 -20.85 -22.79
C PRO A 180 -4.45 -21.56 -23.85
N GLU A 181 -5.01 -21.89 -25.02
CA GLU A 181 -4.31 -22.44 -26.16
C GLU A 181 -3.44 -21.41 -26.89
N LEU A 182 -3.74 -20.11 -26.77
CA LEU A 182 -2.90 -18.99 -27.25
C LEU A 182 -1.78 -18.65 -26.26
N THR A 183 -1.90 -19.03 -25.01
CA THR A 183 -0.76 -19.17 -24.12
C THR A 183 -0.03 -20.42 -24.58
N GLY A 184 1.13 -20.25 -25.23
CA GLY A 184 1.91 -21.37 -25.68
C GLY A 184 2.06 -22.42 -24.56
N SER A 185 2.13 -23.69 -24.94
CA SER A 185 2.32 -24.82 -24.01
C SER A 185 3.54 -24.68 -23.10
N ASP A 186 4.40 -23.69 -23.37
CA ASP A 186 5.57 -23.28 -22.59
C ASP A 186 5.26 -22.19 -21.54
N GLY A 187 3.99 -21.79 -21.36
CA GLY A 187 3.60 -20.72 -20.46
C GLY A 187 3.93 -19.32 -20.97
N SER A 188 4.28 -19.18 -22.28
CA SER A 188 4.52 -17.87 -22.87
C SER A 188 3.25 -17.02 -22.80
N LYS A 189 3.43 -15.75 -22.42
CA LYS A 189 2.34 -14.79 -22.36
C LYS A 189 1.88 -14.45 -23.78
N PRO A 190 0.58 -14.16 -24.00
CA PRO A 190 0.09 -13.68 -25.27
C PRO A 190 0.94 -12.50 -25.76
N ASN A 191 1.33 -12.49 -27.02
CA ASN A 191 2.06 -11.38 -27.62
C ASN A 191 1.09 -10.22 -27.90
N VAL A 192 0.68 -9.55 -26.84
CA VAL A 192 -0.26 -8.41 -26.90
C VAL A 192 0.50 -7.10 -26.98
N SER A 193 1.40 -6.87 -26.04
CA SER A 193 2.19 -5.65 -25.90
C SER A 193 3.33 -5.91 -24.91
N THR A 194 4.56 -5.62 -25.30
CA THR A 194 5.71 -5.71 -24.37
C THR A 194 5.69 -4.56 -23.38
N THR A 195 5.17 -3.41 -23.79
CA THR A 195 4.99 -2.21 -22.96
C THR A 195 3.99 -2.46 -21.85
N PHE A 196 2.85 -3.11 -22.16
CA PHE A 196 1.89 -3.55 -21.15
C PHE A 196 2.54 -4.38 -20.05
N TYR A 197 3.31 -5.40 -20.42
CA TYR A 197 3.93 -6.30 -19.43
C TYR A 197 5.03 -5.60 -18.63
N SER A 198 5.79 -4.69 -19.26
CA SER A 198 6.79 -3.90 -18.56
C SER A 198 6.15 -3.01 -17.50
N TYR A 199 5.11 -2.28 -17.91
CA TYR A 199 4.34 -1.44 -17.01
C TYR A 199 3.70 -2.22 -15.86
N ALA A 200 3.06 -3.38 -16.16
CA ALA A 200 2.43 -4.23 -15.14
C ALA A 200 3.43 -4.68 -14.06
N ARG A 201 4.66 -4.98 -14.46
CA ARG A 201 5.73 -5.33 -13.53
C ARG A 201 6.16 -4.15 -12.68
N ASP A 202 6.41 -2.99 -13.30
CA ASP A 202 6.87 -1.80 -12.58
C ASP A 202 5.82 -1.30 -11.57
N HIS A 203 4.54 -1.36 -11.96
CA HIS A 203 3.41 -1.10 -11.05
C HIS A 203 3.40 -2.10 -9.88
N ALA A 204 3.54 -3.40 -10.15
CA ALA A 204 3.55 -4.44 -9.11
C ALA A 204 4.73 -4.26 -8.13
N ASP A 205 5.91 -3.91 -8.63
CA ASP A 205 7.11 -3.69 -7.82
C ASP A 205 6.96 -2.46 -6.91
N ALA A 206 6.40 -1.35 -7.41
CA ALA A 206 6.09 -0.18 -6.61
C ALA A 206 5.12 -0.52 -5.47
N GLN A 207 4.02 -1.21 -5.80
CA GLN A 207 3.03 -1.65 -4.83
C GLN A 207 3.61 -2.61 -3.78
N ASP A 208 4.55 -3.48 -4.17
CA ASP A 208 5.22 -4.38 -3.23
C ASP A 208 6.11 -3.61 -2.24
N LEU A 209 6.87 -2.61 -2.70
CA LEU A 209 7.65 -1.74 -1.81
C LEU A 209 6.77 -1.00 -0.80
N LEU A 210 5.64 -0.44 -1.24
CA LEU A 210 4.69 0.26 -0.37
C LEU A 210 4.03 -0.70 0.63
N ARG A 211 3.66 -1.92 0.20
CA ARG A 211 3.15 -2.96 1.10
C ARG A 211 4.19 -3.39 2.13
N ARG A 212 5.47 -3.56 1.73
CA ARG A 212 6.57 -3.86 2.66
C ARG A 212 6.75 -2.73 3.67
N ALA A 213 6.73 -1.47 3.24
CA ALA A 213 6.77 -0.32 4.13
C ALA A 213 5.64 -0.37 5.17
N SER A 214 4.40 -0.60 4.72
CA SER A 214 3.25 -0.73 5.61
C SER A 214 3.39 -1.86 6.63
N ARG A 215 3.90 -3.03 6.22
CA ARG A 215 4.16 -4.14 7.15
C ARG A 215 5.24 -3.81 8.18
N ILE A 216 6.31 -3.11 7.76
CA ILE A 216 7.37 -2.69 8.69
C ILE A 216 6.85 -1.66 9.69
N SER A 217 5.97 -0.74 9.29
CA SER A 217 5.39 0.22 10.23
C SER A 217 4.62 -0.45 11.37
N THR A 218 4.04 -1.62 11.14
CA THR A 218 3.36 -2.40 12.19
C THR A 218 4.32 -2.85 13.29
N LEU A 219 5.62 -3.06 12.96
CA LEU A 219 6.64 -3.43 13.94
C LEU A 219 6.90 -2.33 14.98
N LEU A 220 6.60 -1.06 14.67
CA LEU A 220 6.67 0.04 15.64
C LEU A 220 5.74 -0.23 16.82
N VAL A 221 4.49 -0.60 16.54
CA VAL A 221 3.50 -0.89 17.58
C VAL A 221 3.99 -2.05 18.48
N PHE A 222 4.53 -3.10 17.86
CA PHE A 222 5.09 -4.22 18.62
C PHE A 222 6.29 -3.82 19.45
N ASN A 223 7.21 -3.00 18.93
CA ASN A 223 8.38 -2.53 19.67
C ASN A 223 7.97 -1.71 20.90
N HIS A 224 7.01 -0.79 20.77
CA HIS A 224 6.47 -0.01 21.88
C HIS A 224 5.83 -0.90 22.94
N LEU A 225 4.99 -1.85 22.54
CA LEU A 225 4.33 -2.75 23.45
C LEU A 225 5.32 -3.66 24.19
N LEU A 226 6.24 -4.29 23.47
CA LEU A 226 7.24 -5.18 24.06
C LEU A 226 8.20 -4.42 25.00
N ALA A 227 8.64 -3.23 24.60
CA ALA A 227 9.46 -2.38 25.45
C ALA A 227 8.72 -1.97 26.72
N GLY A 228 7.44 -1.62 26.61
CA GLY A 228 6.61 -1.31 27.79
C GLY A 228 6.48 -2.48 28.75
N ILE A 229 6.17 -3.67 28.24
CA ILE A 229 6.05 -4.90 29.05
C ILE A 229 7.39 -5.24 29.72
N ASP A 230 8.50 -5.25 28.97
CA ASP A 230 9.82 -5.53 29.54
C ASP A 230 10.21 -4.52 30.64
N ALA A 231 9.93 -3.23 30.41
CA ALA A 231 10.18 -2.19 31.41
C ALA A 231 9.36 -2.39 32.68
N ALA A 232 8.08 -2.78 32.55
CA ALA A 232 7.19 -3.06 33.68
C ALA A 232 7.68 -4.26 34.48
N VAL A 233 7.98 -5.38 33.81
CA VAL A 233 8.51 -6.60 34.45
C VAL A 233 9.84 -6.31 35.16
N SER A 234 10.73 -5.60 34.50
CA SER A 234 12.01 -5.22 35.08
C SER A 234 11.88 -4.33 36.32
N ALA A 235 10.98 -3.35 36.29
CA ALA A 235 10.67 -2.49 37.43
C ALA A 235 10.07 -3.30 38.59
N LYS A 236 9.18 -4.23 38.29
CA LYS A 236 8.60 -5.13 39.33
C LYS A 236 9.69 -5.96 39.98
N LEU A 237 10.52 -6.64 39.21
CA LEU A 237 11.61 -7.46 39.72
C LEU A 237 12.61 -6.65 40.57
N PHE A 238 12.89 -5.41 40.16
CA PHE A 238 13.74 -4.50 40.95
C PHE A 238 13.09 -4.17 42.31
N ASN A 239 11.81 -3.78 42.29
CA ASN A 239 11.07 -3.44 43.50
C ASN A 239 10.95 -4.65 44.46
N ASP A 240 10.70 -5.84 43.92
CA ASP A 240 10.61 -7.07 44.73
C ASP A 240 11.96 -7.44 45.37
N ARG A 241 13.09 -7.17 44.70
CA ARG A 241 14.43 -7.33 45.27
C ARG A 241 14.70 -6.28 46.33
N LEU A 242 14.28 -5.03 46.12
CA LEU A 242 14.42 -3.98 47.11
C LEU A 242 13.59 -4.27 48.38
N ALA A 243 12.33 -4.68 48.19
CA ALA A 243 11.45 -5.04 49.28
C ALA A 243 12.00 -6.21 50.14
N ARG A 244 12.64 -7.20 49.48
CA ARG A 244 13.32 -8.31 50.20
C ARG A 244 14.55 -7.90 50.97
N ARG A 245 15.19 -6.76 50.62
CA ARG A 245 16.36 -6.22 51.35
C ARG A 245 15.97 -5.28 52.49
N LEU A 246 14.74 -4.77 52.47
CA LEU A 246 14.18 -3.90 53.50
C LEU A 246 13.30 -4.74 54.42
N ASP A 247 13.81 -5.01 55.63
CA ASP A 247 13.01 -5.62 56.66
C ASP A 247 12.49 -4.51 57.59
N THR A 248 11.17 -4.33 57.58
CA THR A 248 10.51 -3.35 58.44
C THR A 248 9.82 -4.11 59.58
N HIS A 249 10.18 -3.81 60.78
CA HIS A 249 9.53 -4.39 61.96
C HIS A 249 8.96 -3.30 62.86
N MET A 250 7.82 -3.58 63.41
CA MET A 250 7.18 -2.77 64.44
C MET A 250 7.21 -3.56 65.73
N GLY A 251 7.73 -2.96 66.77
CA GLY A 251 7.81 -3.55 68.10
C GLY A 251 7.40 -2.56 69.19
N LEU A 252 7.30 -3.08 70.38
CA LEU A 252 7.16 -2.25 71.55
C LEU A 252 8.48 -2.26 72.31
N ALA A 253 9.01 -1.08 72.61
CA ALA A 253 10.09 -0.94 73.58
C ALA A 253 9.58 -0.31 74.87
N TRP A 254 10.23 -0.60 75.96
CA TRP A 254 9.87 -0.02 77.26
C TRP A 254 10.78 1.18 77.49
N ASP A 255 10.20 2.33 77.78
CA ASP A 255 10.96 3.48 78.19
C ASP A 255 11.51 3.35 79.64
N SER A 256 12.36 4.27 80.06
CA SER A 256 12.93 4.27 81.37
C SER A 256 11.89 4.50 82.52
N GLY A 257 10.68 4.84 82.18
CA GLY A 257 9.54 5.02 83.07
C GLY A 257 8.60 3.81 83.11
N GLY A 258 8.91 2.72 82.39
CA GLY A 258 8.12 1.48 82.38
C GLY A 258 6.89 1.55 81.44
N SER A 259 6.82 2.52 80.54
CA SER A 259 5.77 2.64 79.59
C SER A 259 6.13 1.99 78.25
N ALA A 260 5.19 1.28 77.64
CA ALA A 260 5.40 0.68 76.32
C ALA A 260 5.27 1.76 75.25
N VAL A 261 6.31 1.93 74.47
CA VAL A 261 6.35 2.88 73.31
C VAL A 261 6.49 2.10 72.02
N PRO A 262 5.74 2.43 70.94
CA PRO A 262 5.90 1.79 69.66
C PRO A 262 7.23 2.22 69.04
N VAL A 263 8.00 1.23 68.58
CA VAL A 263 9.27 1.43 67.89
C VAL A 263 9.15 0.89 66.48
N PHE A 264 9.48 1.73 65.52
CA PHE A 264 9.61 1.35 64.12
C PHE A 264 11.09 1.15 63.79
N GLY A 265 11.44 -0.06 63.40
CA GLY A 265 12.78 -0.42 62.94
C GLY A 265 12.80 -0.63 61.44
N LEU A 266 13.82 -0.07 60.78
CA LEU A 266 14.15 -0.36 59.40
C LEU A 266 15.52 -1.06 59.37
N GLN A 267 15.51 -2.31 58.90
CA GLN A 267 16.76 -3.09 58.81
C GLN A 267 17.09 -3.30 57.32
N TRP A 268 18.28 -2.87 56.94
CA TRP A 268 18.82 -3.11 55.61
C TRP A 268 19.72 -4.34 55.61
N ARG A 269 19.30 -5.40 54.87
CA ARG A 269 20.09 -6.63 54.75
C ARG A 269 21.04 -6.52 53.57
N ILE A 270 22.35 -6.37 53.84
CA ILE A 270 23.41 -6.38 52.82
C ILE A 270 23.79 -7.86 52.61
N THR A 271 23.32 -8.46 51.50
CA THR A 271 23.88 -9.74 51.03
C THR A 271 25.07 -9.43 50.12
N ARG A 272 26.27 -9.89 50.51
CA ARG A 272 27.46 -9.89 49.67
C ARG A 272 27.33 -10.88 48.51
#